data_2680635fcd084b26271eec75a1ed2eac
#
_entry.id   2680635fcd084b26271eec75a1ed2eac
#
_cell.length_a   1.000
_cell.length_b   1.000
_cell.length_c   1.000
_cell.angle_alpha   90.00
_cell.angle_beta   90.00
_cell.angle_gamma   90.00
#
_symmetry.space_group_name_H-M   'P 1'
#
loop_
_entity.id
_entity.type
_entity.pdbx_description
1 polymer ?
#
loop_
_entity_poly.entity_id
_entity_poly.type
_entity_poly.pdbx_seq_one_letter_code
_entity_poly.pdbx_strand_id
1 'polypeptide(L)'
;MAFKPIEQPGGGSFKGANGGSCRLSWSPSFPSRMNKLMTEKQKIIDSEVLRLCSPMVPHRTGALERSGTLGTVIGSGEVKYIAPYARAQYYNTSTSRSYDPRRGGKWFERMKTANKDHIKKLLEG
;
A
#
# COMPACT_ATOMS: atom_id res chain seq x y z
N MET A 1 6.36 8.31 7.01
CA MET A 1 6.58 6.99 6.42
C MET A 1 5.59 5.98 6.96
N ALA A 2 5.05 5.16 6.09
CA ALA A 2 4.05 4.16 6.44
C ALA A 2 4.62 2.94 7.16
N PHE A 3 5.88 2.66 6.98
CA PHE A 3 6.55 1.53 7.62
C PHE A 3 7.61 2.03 8.60
N LYS A 4 7.90 1.21 9.61
CA LYS A 4 8.99 1.49 10.55
C LYS A 4 10.32 1.28 9.81
N PRO A 5 11.23 2.26 9.80
CA PRO A 5 12.53 2.08 9.15
C PRO A 5 13.28 0.87 9.71
N ILE A 6 13.96 0.15 8.82
CA ILE A 6 14.74 -1.01 9.20
C ILE A 6 16.07 -0.52 9.78
N GLU A 7 16.37 -1.00 10.98
CA GLU A 7 17.67 -0.76 11.64
C GLU A 7 18.60 -1.93 11.36
N GLN A 8 19.90 -1.71 11.44
CA GLN A 8 20.85 -2.78 11.22
C GLN A 8 20.76 -3.82 12.32
N PRO A 9 20.54 -5.11 11.97
CA PRO A 9 20.54 -6.18 12.95
C PRO A 9 21.91 -6.34 13.59
N GLY A 10 21.93 -6.84 14.83
CA GLY A 10 23.17 -7.16 15.52
C GLY A 10 23.88 -8.34 14.85
N GLY A 11 25.20 -8.25 14.74
CA GLY A 11 26.03 -9.38 14.35
C GLY A 11 26.30 -10.30 15.53
N GLY A 12 26.91 -11.44 15.26
CA GLY A 12 27.26 -12.38 16.32
C GLY A 12 28.27 -13.42 15.88
N SER A 13 28.92 -14.03 16.83
CA SER A 13 29.82 -15.16 16.61
C SER A 13 29.26 -16.39 17.29
N PHE A 14 29.32 -17.53 16.61
CA PHE A 14 28.78 -18.79 17.06
C PHE A 14 29.88 -19.86 16.98
N LYS A 15 30.03 -20.67 18.02
CA LYS A 15 30.92 -21.83 18.02
C LYS A 15 30.10 -23.10 17.84
N GLY A 16 30.52 -23.94 16.90
CA GLY A 16 29.95 -25.26 16.72
C GLY A 16 30.49 -26.27 17.74
N ALA A 17 29.79 -27.40 17.89
CA ALA A 17 30.19 -28.48 18.79
C ALA A 17 31.55 -29.10 18.44
N ASN A 18 31.98 -28.98 17.17
CA ASN A 18 33.21 -29.56 16.65
C ASN A 18 34.38 -28.57 16.62
N GLY A 19 34.31 -27.48 17.34
CA GLY A 19 35.35 -26.45 17.35
C GLY A 19 35.31 -25.49 16.18
N GLY A 20 34.37 -25.66 15.24
CA GLY A 20 34.12 -24.70 14.18
C GLY A 20 33.44 -23.44 14.72
N SER A 21 33.68 -22.31 14.07
CA SER A 21 33.03 -21.05 14.44
C SER A 21 32.41 -20.40 13.21
N CYS A 22 31.31 -19.67 13.44
CA CYS A 22 30.61 -18.91 12.41
C CYS A 22 30.42 -17.50 12.93
N ARG A 23 30.70 -16.52 12.05
CA ARG A 23 30.51 -15.11 12.37
C ARG A 23 29.48 -14.51 11.41
N LEU A 24 28.43 -13.93 11.97
CA LEU A 24 27.42 -13.23 11.22
C LEU A 24 27.70 -11.73 11.27
N SER A 25 27.81 -11.11 10.11
CA SER A 25 27.93 -9.66 10.01
C SER A 25 27.03 -9.13 8.91
N TRP A 26 26.56 -7.90 9.09
CA TRP A 26 25.67 -7.24 8.15
C TRP A 26 26.42 -6.15 7.40
N SER A 27 26.11 -5.99 6.11
CA SER A 27 26.63 -4.87 5.33
C SER A 27 26.20 -3.54 5.97
N PRO A 28 27.12 -2.56 6.13
CA PRO A 28 26.75 -1.25 6.66
C PRO A 28 25.68 -0.53 5.83
N SER A 29 25.55 -0.86 4.55
CA SER A 29 24.55 -0.27 3.65
C SER A 29 23.21 -0.99 3.64
N PHE A 30 23.08 -2.10 4.39
CA PHE A 30 21.86 -2.91 4.38
C PHE A 30 20.59 -2.12 4.78
N PRO A 31 20.58 -1.39 5.92
CA PRO A 31 19.39 -0.63 6.30
C PRO A 31 19.00 0.41 5.26
N SER A 32 19.97 1.15 4.73
CA SER A 32 19.72 2.19 3.72
C SER A 32 19.14 1.60 2.44
N ARG A 33 19.69 0.50 1.95
CA ARG A 33 19.20 -0.16 0.73
C ARG A 33 17.78 -0.71 0.92
N MET A 34 17.53 -1.35 2.06
CA MET A 34 16.19 -1.91 2.33
C MET A 34 15.15 -0.81 2.51
N ASN A 35 15.49 0.25 3.23
CA ASN A 35 14.56 1.37 3.43
C ASN A 35 14.24 2.07 2.11
N LYS A 36 15.22 2.24 1.23
CA LYS A 36 14.99 2.80 -0.10
C LYS A 36 14.06 1.91 -0.92
N LEU A 37 14.31 0.60 -0.94
CA LEU A 37 13.47 -0.35 -1.66
C LEU A 37 12.03 -0.33 -1.14
N MET A 38 11.85 -0.36 0.18
CA MET A 38 10.52 -0.33 0.80
C MET A 38 9.79 0.97 0.48
N THR A 39 10.48 2.10 0.49
CA THR A 39 9.89 3.40 0.14
C THR A 39 9.41 3.43 -1.31
N GLU A 40 10.21 2.93 -2.24
CA GLU A 40 9.86 2.85 -3.65
C GLU A 40 8.63 1.94 -3.88
N LYS A 41 8.63 0.77 -3.24
CA LYS A 41 7.49 -0.16 -3.32
C LYS A 41 6.22 0.46 -2.73
N GLN A 42 6.34 1.17 -1.62
CA GLN A 42 5.18 1.83 -0.99
C GLN A 42 4.58 2.90 -1.90
N LYS A 43 5.40 3.68 -2.58
CA LYS A 43 4.92 4.68 -3.55
C LYS A 43 4.17 4.03 -4.70
N ILE A 44 4.68 2.93 -5.22
CA ILE A 44 4.04 2.18 -6.30
C ILE A 44 2.67 1.68 -5.86
N ILE A 45 2.58 1.09 -4.67
CA ILE A 45 1.32 0.56 -4.13
C ILE A 45 0.30 1.66 -3.92
N ASP A 46 0.69 2.76 -3.28
CA ASP A 46 -0.23 3.86 -2.98
C ASP A 46 -0.82 4.45 -4.27
N SER A 47 0.02 4.68 -5.28
CA SER A 47 -0.41 5.18 -6.58
C SER A 47 -1.36 4.19 -7.27
N GLU A 48 -1.03 2.91 -7.25
CA GLU A 48 -1.82 1.88 -7.90
C GLU A 48 -3.17 1.67 -7.24
N VAL A 49 -3.23 1.70 -5.90
CA VAL A 49 -4.49 1.61 -5.17
C VAL A 49 -5.42 2.74 -5.55
N LEU A 50 -4.93 3.97 -5.61
CA LEU A 50 -5.74 5.12 -6.04
C LEU A 50 -6.23 4.94 -7.48
N ARG A 51 -5.36 4.50 -8.38
CA ARG A 51 -5.70 4.29 -9.79
C ARG A 51 -6.78 3.22 -9.96
N LEU A 52 -6.64 2.11 -9.25
CA LEU A 52 -7.58 0.99 -9.36
C LEU A 52 -8.92 1.28 -8.66
N CYS A 53 -8.91 2.08 -7.59
CA CYS A 53 -10.14 2.50 -6.92
C CYS A 53 -10.93 3.54 -7.72
N SER A 54 -10.27 4.37 -8.50
CA SER A 54 -10.87 5.49 -9.22
C SER A 54 -12.13 5.11 -10.02
N PRO A 55 -12.12 4.05 -10.86
CA PRO A 55 -13.32 3.67 -11.61
C PRO A 55 -14.42 3.02 -10.77
N MET A 56 -14.16 2.72 -9.50
CA MET A 56 -15.11 2.06 -8.61
C MET A 56 -15.76 3.01 -7.59
N VAL A 57 -15.22 4.21 -7.46
CA VAL A 57 -15.73 5.24 -6.56
C VAL A 57 -17.00 5.87 -7.16
N PRO A 58 -18.08 6.11 -6.37
CA PRO A 58 -19.25 6.81 -6.87
C PRO A 58 -18.87 8.15 -7.51
N HIS A 59 -19.40 8.39 -8.71
CA HIS A 59 -19.03 9.57 -9.50
C HIS A 59 -20.28 10.40 -9.84
N ARG A 60 -20.40 11.56 -9.21
CA ARG A 60 -21.42 12.55 -9.55
C ARG A 60 -20.80 13.76 -10.21
N THR A 61 -19.83 14.37 -9.52
CA THR A 61 -19.07 15.52 -10.02
C THR A 61 -17.57 15.22 -10.10
N GLY A 62 -17.17 14.02 -9.68
CA GLY A 62 -15.76 13.64 -9.54
C GLY A 62 -15.10 14.16 -8.27
N ALA A 63 -15.85 14.84 -7.39
CA ALA A 63 -15.29 15.42 -6.17
C ALA A 63 -14.78 14.36 -5.20
N LEU A 64 -15.51 13.25 -5.03
CA LEU A 64 -15.11 12.16 -4.16
C LEU A 64 -13.82 11.51 -4.65
N GLU A 65 -13.73 11.23 -5.93
CA GLU A 65 -12.54 10.66 -6.56
C GLU A 65 -11.34 11.59 -6.39
N ARG A 66 -11.49 12.87 -6.66
CA ARG A 66 -10.44 13.86 -6.47
C ARG A 66 -10.01 13.99 -5.02
N SER A 67 -10.94 13.79 -4.06
CA SER A 67 -10.60 13.85 -2.64
C SER A 67 -9.60 12.76 -2.22
N GLY A 68 -9.63 11.61 -2.88
CA GLY A 68 -8.64 10.55 -2.68
C GLY A 68 -7.25 11.00 -3.10
N THR A 69 -7.13 11.62 -4.26
CA THR A 69 -5.85 12.14 -4.75
C THR A 69 -5.33 13.26 -3.87
N LEU A 70 -6.20 14.20 -3.47
CA LEU A 70 -5.82 15.32 -2.62
C LEU A 70 -5.50 14.91 -1.18
N GLY A 71 -6.18 13.90 -0.65
CA GLY A 71 -6.01 13.45 0.73
C GLY A 71 -4.91 12.44 0.95
N THR A 72 -4.35 11.88 -0.13
CA THR A 72 -3.34 10.83 -0.05
C THR A 72 -1.95 11.39 -0.30
N VAL A 73 -1.02 11.11 0.62
CA VAL A 73 0.41 11.36 0.41
C VAL A 73 1.02 10.07 -0.12
N ILE A 74 1.48 10.08 -1.35
CA ILE A 74 2.08 8.90 -1.99
C ILE A 74 3.36 8.52 -1.27
N GLY A 75 3.45 7.27 -0.85
CA GLY A 75 4.55 6.74 -0.05
C GLY A 75 4.24 6.66 1.44
N SER A 76 3.11 7.20 1.89
CA SER A 76 2.72 7.17 3.32
C SER A 76 2.14 5.83 3.76
N GLY A 77 1.69 5.00 2.81
CA GLY A 77 1.01 3.73 3.12
C GLY A 77 -0.46 3.89 3.50
N GLU A 78 -0.98 5.10 3.40
CA GLU A 78 -2.36 5.40 3.73
C GLU A 78 -3.03 6.09 2.53
N VAL A 79 -4.14 5.52 2.08
CA VAL A 79 -4.99 6.12 1.04
C VAL A 79 -6.19 6.73 1.75
N LYS A 80 -6.37 8.04 1.58
CA LYS A 80 -7.33 8.81 2.34
C LYS A 80 -8.23 9.65 1.44
N TYR A 81 -9.54 9.42 1.57
CA TYR A 81 -10.56 10.22 0.91
C TYR A 81 -11.07 11.27 1.89
N ILE A 82 -10.79 12.53 1.62
CA ILE A 82 -11.06 13.64 2.54
C ILE A 82 -12.43 14.30 2.38
N ALA A 83 -13.24 13.88 1.41
CA ALA A 83 -14.58 14.40 1.26
C ALA A 83 -15.41 14.10 2.52
N PRO A 84 -16.18 15.06 3.05
CA PRO A 84 -16.95 14.86 4.28
C PRO A 84 -17.92 13.68 4.22
N TYR A 85 -18.44 13.38 3.04
CA TYR A 85 -19.41 12.31 2.79
C TYR A 85 -18.75 10.97 2.36
N ALA A 86 -17.43 10.91 2.30
CA ALA A 86 -16.73 9.71 1.81
C ALA A 86 -17.07 8.46 2.62
N ARG A 87 -17.09 8.57 3.93
CA ARG A 87 -17.40 7.44 4.81
C ARG A 87 -18.83 6.94 4.60
N ALA A 88 -19.80 7.84 4.50
CA ALA A 88 -21.19 7.48 4.26
C ALA A 88 -21.35 6.80 2.90
N GLN A 89 -20.70 7.31 1.86
CA GLN A 89 -20.73 6.70 0.53
C GLN A 89 -20.06 5.33 0.52
N TYR A 90 -19.03 5.13 1.32
CA TYR A 90 -18.33 3.85 1.40
C TYR A 90 -19.16 2.77 2.11
N TYR A 91 -19.73 3.10 3.26
CA TYR A 91 -20.39 2.10 4.11
C TYR A 91 -21.89 2.00 3.94
N ASN A 92 -22.57 3.10 3.59
CA ASN A 92 -24.03 3.19 3.65
C ASN A 92 -24.72 3.22 2.29
N THR A 93 -24.00 2.96 1.20
CA THR A 93 -24.58 2.99 -0.14
C THR A 93 -24.47 1.66 -0.85
N SER A 94 -25.27 1.49 -1.92
CA SER A 94 -25.19 0.33 -2.78
C SER A 94 -23.80 0.15 -3.40
N THR A 95 -23.36 -1.08 -3.58
CA THR A 95 -22.09 -1.42 -4.23
C THR A 95 -22.15 -1.32 -5.75
N SER A 96 -23.31 -0.98 -6.31
CA SER A 96 -23.49 -0.80 -7.74
C SER A 96 -24.36 0.40 -8.03
N ARG A 97 -24.09 1.09 -9.11
CA ARG A 97 -24.86 2.25 -9.58
C ARG A 97 -25.46 1.95 -10.95
N SER A 98 -26.66 2.50 -11.20
CA SER A 98 -27.35 2.30 -12.48
C SER A 98 -26.59 2.91 -13.67
N TYR A 99 -25.88 4.02 -13.45
CA TYR A 99 -25.11 4.68 -14.51
C TYR A 99 -23.76 4.00 -14.79
N ASP A 100 -23.21 3.28 -13.82
CA ASP A 100 -21.98 2.49 -13.99
C ASP A 100 -21.96 1.39 -12.91
N PRO A 101 -22.16 0.12 -13.29
CA PRO A 101 -22.20 -0.99 -12.32
C PRO A 101 -20.91 -1.18 -11.51
N ARG A 102 -19.78 -0.66 -12.00
CA ARG A 102 -18.51 -0.74 -11.28
C ARG A 102 -18.41 0.25 -10.12
N ARG A 103 -19.23 1.31 -10.14
CA ARG A 103 -19.18 2.38 -9.15
C ARG A 103 -20.15 2.12 -8.03
N GLY A 104 -19.74 2.39 -6.79
CA GLY A 104 -20.58 2.16 -5.63
C GLY A 104 -19.79 2.16 -4.34
N GLY A 105 -20.43 1.80 -3.24
CA GLY A 105 -19.81 1.69 -1.93
C GLY A 105 -18.78 0.57 -1.86
N LYS A 106 -17.99 0.60 -0.79
CA LYS A 106 -16.94 -0.40 -0.51
C LYS A 106 -15.95 -0.62 -1.66
N TRP A 107 -15.61 0.45 -2.35
CA TRP A 107 -14.75 0.40 -3.53
C TRP A 107 -13.37 -0.19 -3.27
N PHE A 108 -12.77 0.07 -2.11
CA PHE A 108 -11.46 -0.49 -1.78
C PHE A 108 -11.51 -2.01 -1.65
N GLU A 109 -12.48 -2.54 -0.91
CA GLU A 109 -12.62 -3.99 -0.72
C GLU A 109 -12.89 -4.71 -2.05
N ARG A 110 -13.76 -4.13 -2.90
CA ARG A 110 -14.06 -4.70 -4.21
C ARG A 110 -12.84 -4.64 -5.14
N MET A 111 -12.13 -3.53 -5.13
CA MET A 111 -10.88 -3.38 -5.89
C MET A 111 -9.84 -4.40 -5.43
N LYS A 112 -9.65 -4.53 -4.12
CA LYS A 112 -8.68 -5.46 -3.54
C LYS A 112 -8.96 -6.89 -3.98
N THR A 113 -10.20 -7.34 -3.92
CA THR A 113 -10.60 -8.69 -4.33
C THR A 113 -10.32 -8.92 -5.82
N ALA A 114 -10.65 -7.95 -6.66
CA ALA A 114 -10.49 -8.07 -8.10
C ALA A 114 -9.05 -7.99 -8.58
N ASN A 115 -8.19 -7.26 -7.87
CA ASN A 115 -6.83 -6.93 -8.32
C ASN A 115 -5.72 -7.42 -7.39
N LYS A 116 -6.03 -8.34 -6.50
CA LYS A 116 -5.06 -8.85 -5.51
C LYS A 116 -3.79 -9.40 -6.16
N ASP A 117 -3.92 -10.20 -7.20
CA ASP A 117 -2.79 -10.81 -7.89
C ASP A 117 -1.95 -9.77 -8.63
N HIS A 118 -2.60 -8.77 -9.22
CA HIS A 118 -1.92 -7.66 -9.89
C HIS A 118 -1.03 -6.88 -8.90
N ILE A 119 -1.57 -6.56 -7.72
CA ILE A 119 -0.82 -5.84 -6.69
C ILE A 119 0.37 -6.68 -6.20
N LYS A 120 0.18 -7.99 -6.01
CA LYS A 120 1.28 -8.89 -5.64
C LYS A 120 2.39 -8.89 -6.67
N LYS A 121 2.07 -8.89 -7.95
CA LYS A 121 3.07 -8.85 -9.03
C LYS A 121 3.88 -7.56 -9.01
N LEU A 122 3.27 -6.45 -8.66
CA LEU A 122 3.98 -5.18 -8.52
C LEU A 122 5.02 -5.22 -7.40
N LEU A 123 4.75 -5.97 -6.34
CA LEU A 123 5.68 -6.14 -5.23
C LEU A 123 6.85 -7.06 -5.57
N GLU A 124 6.62 -8.05 -6.43
CA GLU A 124 7.63 -9.02 -6.85
C GLU A 124 8.57 -8.46 -7.92
N GLY A 125 8.11 -7.46 -8.66
CA GLY A 125 8.82 -6.87 -9.79
C GLY A 125 10.01 -5.99 -9.51
#